data_0940f97017b7ee1d31b015ee0c87e702
#
_entry.id   0940f97017b7ee1d31b015ee0c87e702
#
_cell.length_a   1.000
_cell.length_b   1.000
_cell.length_c   1.000
_cell.angle_alpha   90.00
_cell.angle_beta   90.00
_cell.angle_gamma   90.00
#
_symmetry.space_group_name_H-M   'P 1'
#
loop_
_entity.id
_entity.type
_entity.pdbx_description
1 polymer ?
#
loop_
_entity_poly.entity_id
_entity_poly.type
_entity_poly.pdbx_seq_one_letter_code
_entity_poly.pdbx_strand_id
1 'polypeptide(L)'
;LYASKALSCKYIYRMMKEENMGIDVVSGGEMYTALKAGFPAERIYFHGNNKTDDELKMALENGVGRIVVDNVELESLNRLSGEMGKTADILFRIKPGIDAHTHSFIRTGQIDSKFGVSLENGEAENIIKMADDMENLNVVGVHCHIGSQIFELEPFELAAEKMMTFIADLKDKYDISIKE
;
A
#
# COMPACT_ATOMS: atom_id res chain seq x y z
N LEU A 1 -4.70 -3.46 10.49
CA LEU A 1 -5.60 -2.47 9.86
C LEU A 1 -6.99 -3.05 9.69
N TYR A 2 -8.01 -2.20 9.76
CA TYR A 2 -9.38 -2.55 9.39
C TYR A 2 -9.64 -2.14 7.93
N ALA A 3 -10.15 -3.07 7.13
CA ALA A 3 -10.46 -2.82 5.73
C ALA A 3 -11.83 -2.13 5.58
N SER A 4 -11.84 -0.83 5.32
CA SER A 4 -13.05 0.02 5.27
C SER A 4 -14.07 -0.39 4.21
N LYS A 5 -13.62 -1.04 3.13
CA LYS A 5 -14.52 -1.56 2.08
C LYS A 5 -15.57 -2.56 2.59
N ALA A 6 -15.33 -3.21 3.74
CA ALA A 6 -16.28 -4.14 4.34
C ALA A 6 -17.48 -3.40 4.93
N LEU A 7 -17.25 -2.30 5.62
CA LEU A 7 -18.26 -1.40 6.18
C LEU A 7 -17.65 -0.04 6.46
N SER A 8 -18.11 1.00 5.76
CA SER A 8 -17.64 2.37 5.93
C SER A 8 -18.73 3.24 6.54
N CYS A 9 -18.65 3.48 7.84
CA CYS A 9 -19.51 4.44 8.52
C CYS A 9 -18.80 5.03 9.75
N LYS A 10 -19.28 6.20 10.22
CA LYS A 10 -18.66 6.92 11.33
C LYS A 10 -18.58 6.08 12.61
N TYR A 11 -19.54 5.19 12.82
CA TYR A 11 -19.58 4.37 14.03
C TYR A 11 -18.42 3.37 14.06
N ILE A 12 -18.20 2.62 12.97
CA ILE A 12 -17.12 1.65 12.90
C ILE A 12 -15.75 2.33 13.02
N TYR A 13 -15.56 3.51 12.41
CA TYR A 13 -14.32 4.24 12.53
C TYR A 13 -14.01 4.71 13.96
N ARG A 14 -15.05 5.09 14.74
CA ARG A 14 -14.87 5.40 16.14
C ARG A 14 -14.45 4.18 16.95
N MET A 15 -15.08 3.03 16.71
CA MET A 15 -14.67 1.76 17.34
C MET A 15 -13.22 1.42 17.02
N MET A 16 -12.80 1.48 15.74
CA MET A 16 -11.42 1.20 15.36
C MET A 16 -10.43 2.16 16.00
N LYS A 17 -10.82 3.44 16.16
CA LYS A 17 -10.01 4.41 16.89
C LYS A 17 -9.83 4.04 18.36
N GLU A 18 -10.92 3.67 19.03
CA GLU A 18 -10.94 3.25 20.45
C GLU A 18 -10.11 2.00 20.69
N GLU A 19 -10.15 1.03 19.74
CA GLU A 19 -9.34 -0.19 19.74
C GLU A 19 -7.88 0.02 19.29
N ASN A 20 -7.48 1.27 19.10
CA ASN A 20 -6.14 1.65 18.64
C ASN A 20 -5.71 1.00 17.32
N MET A 21 -6.65 0.67 16.44
CA MET A 21 -6.38 0.13 15.11
C MET A 21 -6.11 1.24 14.10
N GLY A 22 -5.37 0.94 13.05
CA GLY A 22 -5.35 1.71 11.81
C GLY A 22 -6.48 1.27 10.88
N ILE A 23 -6.75 2.07 9.85
CA ILE A 23 -7.74 1.72 8.82
C ILE A 23 -7.14 1.80 7.43
N ASP A 24 -7.63 0.92 6.56
CA ASP A 24 -7.36 0.90 5.13
C ASP A 24 -8.59 1.45 4.39
N VAL A 25 -8.44 2.57 3.69
CA VAL A 25 -9.49 3.22 2.90
C VAL A 25 -9.14 3.13 1.41
N VAL A 26 -10.14 2.92 0.55
CA VAL A 26 -9.94 2.70 -0.89
C VAL A 26 -10.55 3.80 -1.77
N SER A 27 -11.08 4.84 -1.17
CA SER A 27 -11.66 5.99 -1.88
C SER A 27 -11.64 7.26 -1.03
N GLY A 28 -11.75 8.39 -1.69
CA GLY A 28 -11.92 9.69 -1.03
C GLY A 28 -13.17 9.75 -0.15
N GLY A 29 -14.25 9.04 -0.53
CA GLY A 29 -15.47 8.96 0.27
C GLY A 29 -15.28 8.24 1.61
N GLU A 30 -14.55 7.13 1.61
CA GLU A 30 -14.18 6.42 2.84
C GLU A 30 -13.25 7.27 3.71
N MET A 31 -12.23 7.87 3.11
CA MET A 31 -11.31 8.79 3.79
C MET A 31 -12.06 9.97 4.42
N TYR A 32 -12.93 10.64 3.65
CA TYR A 32 -13.77 11.72 4.17
C TYR A 32 -14.62 11.29 5.36
N THR A 33 -15.25 10.11 5.28
CA THR A 33 -16.09 9.57 6.36
C THR A 33 -15.27 9.29 7.61
N ALA A 34 -14.07 8.76 7.48
CA ALA A 34 -13.14 8.50 8.57
C ALA A 34 -12.71 9.81 9.25
N LEU A 35 -12.29 10.81 8.47
CA LEU A 35 -11.92 12.14 8.98
C LEU A 35 -13.09 12.81 9.69
N LYS A 36 -14.31 12.72 9.15
CA LYS A 36 -15.54 13.25 9.78
C LYS A 36 -15.99 12.44 11.02
N ALA A 37 -15.47 11.25 11.20
CA ALA A 37 -15.64 10.49 12.45
C ALA A 37 -14.62 10.90 13.54
N GLY A 38 -13.64 11.75 13.21
CA GLY A 38 -12.52 12.14 14.07
C GLY A 38 -11.47 11.05 14.19
N PHE A 39 -11.32 10.22 13.13
CA PHE A 39 -10.26 9.23 13.05
C PHE A 39 -8.90 9.92 12.83
N PRO A 40 -7.82 9.51 13.52
CA PRO A 40 -6.50 10.11 13.34
C PRO A 40 -5.96 9.83 11.93
N ALA A 41 -5.65 10.89 11.19
CA ALA A 41 -5.26 10.80 9.78
C ALA A 41 -3.95 10.01 9.60
N GLU A 42 -3.02 10.15 10.53
CA GLU A 42 -1.74 9.43 10.54
C GLU A 42 -1.87 7.90 10.66
N ARG A 43 -3.05 7.41 11.01
CA ARG A 43 -3.37 5.98 11.09
C ARG A 43 -4.23 5.49 9.93
N ILE A 44 -4.42 6.32 8.91
CA ILE A 44 -5.10 5.98 7.66
C ILE A 44 -4.08 5.53 6.64
N TYR A 45 -4.35 4.40 6.01
CA TYR A 45 -3.66 3.88 4.83
C TYR A 45 -4.58 4.04 3.63
N PHE A 46 -4.17 4.85 2.66
CA PHE A 46 -4.99 5.11 1.48
C PHE A 46 -4.59 4.19 0.34
N HIS A 47 -5.38 3.16 0.15
CA HIS A 47 -5.33 2.23 -0.97
C HIS A 47 -6.18 2.70 -2.16
N GLY A 48 -6.34 1.82 -3.13
CA GLY A 48 -7.14 2.04 -4.34
C GLY A 48 -6.27 2.12 -5.58
N ASN A 49 -6.79 1.62 -6.70
CA ASN A 49 -6.04 1.49 -7.95
C ASN A 49 -6.40 2.55 -8.99
N ASN A 50 -7.19 3.54 -8.61
CA ASN A 50 -7.60 4.64 -9.48
C ASN A 50 -7.79 5.91 -8.64
N LYS A 51 -6.79 6.22 -7.82
CA LYS A 51 -6.77 7.46 -7.02
C LYS A 51 -6.66 8.66 -7.95
N THR A 52 -7.61 9.57 -7.83
CA THR A 52 -7.61 10.83 -8.58
C THR A 52 -6.68 11.86 -7.92
N ASP A 53 -6.23 12.85 -8.70
CA ASP A 53 -5.45 13.97 -8.17
C ASP A 53 -6.15 14.67 -7.00
N ASP A 54 -7.47 14.80 -7.05
CA ASP A 54 -8.26 15.43 -5.96
C ASP A 54 -8.27 14.58 -4.69
N GLU A 55 -8.32 13.25 -4.82
CA GLU A 55 -8.22 12.34 -3.68
C GLU A 55 -6.82 12.32 -3.09
N LEU A 56 -5.77 12.37 -3.92
CA LEU A 56 -4.39 12.49 -3.48
C LEU A 56 -4.15 13.83 -2.76
N LYS A 57 -4.67 14.95 -3.30
CA LYS A 57 -4.63 16.25 -2.61
C LYS A 57 -5.32 16.19 -1.26
N MET A 58 -6.53 15.61 -1.21
CA MET A 58 -7.25 15.46 0.05
C MET A 58 -6.46 14.64 1.08
N ALA A 59 -5.79 13.57 0.65
CA ALA A 59 -4.93 12.77 1.53
C ALA A 59 -3.75 13.60 2.06
N LEU A 60 -3.05 14.31 1.18
CA LEU A 60 -1.93 15.18 1.54
C LEU A 60 -2.37 16.33 2.46
N GLU A 61 -3.48 17.02 2.16
CA GLU A 61 -4.02 18.12 2.96
C GLU A 61 -4.29 17.70 4.39
N ASN A 62 -4.87 16.52 4.57
CA ASN A 62 -5.29 16.01 5.88
C ASN A 62 -4.19 15.23 6.63
N GLY A 63 -3.02 15.04 6.02
CA GLY A 63 -1.91 14.32 6.66
C GLY A 63 -2.19 12.83 6.83
N VAL A 64 -2.76 12.20 5.81
CA VAL A 64 -2.95 10.74 5.78
C VAL A 64 -1.60 10.04 5.93
N GLY A 65 -1.54 9.05 6.81
CA GLY A 65 -0.28 8.46 7.25
C GLY A 65 0.48 7.71 6.17
N ARG A 66 -0.24 6.98 5.31
CA ARG A 66 0.37 6.18 4.24
C ARG A 66 -0.48 6.20 2.98
N ILE A 67 0.17 6.28 1.82
CA ILE A 67 -0.48 6.10 0.51
C ILE A 67 0.09 4.85 -0.14
N VAL A 68 -0.76 3.85 -0.39
CA VAL A 68 -0.35 2.61 -1.06
C VAL A 68 -0.46 2.81 -2.56
N VAL A 69 0.64 2.66 -3.26
CA VAL A 69 0.80 3.00 -4.67
C VAL A 69 1.19 1.78 -5.53
N ASP A 70 0.94 1.90 -6.81
CA ASP A 70 1.63 1.16 -7.87
C ASP A 70 2.38 2.15 -8.77
N ASN A 71 2.57 1.87 -10.07
CA ASN A 71 3.33 2.76 -10.95
C ASN A 71 2.53 3.94 -11.51
N VAL A 72 1.19 3.89 -11.46
CA VAL A 72 0.34 4.82 -12.23
C VAL A 72 0.31 6.21 -11.62
N GLU A 73 0.25 6.29 -10.29
CA GLU A 73 0.06 7.55 -9.58
C GLU A 73 1.34 8.25 -9.10
N LEU A 74 2.51 7.65 -9.27
CA LEU A 74 3.77 8.15 -8.69
C LEU A 74 4.12 9.58 -9.13
N GLU A 75 4.06 9.84 -10.43
CA GLU A 75 4.39 11.17 -10.97
C GLU A 75 3.41 12.23 -10.47
N SER A 76 2.11 11.93 -10.48
CA SER A 76 1.08 12.83 -9.95
C SER A 76 1.28 13.09 -8.46
N LEU A 77 1.53 12.04 -7.67
CA LEU A 77 1.73 12.17 -6.23
C LEU A 77 2.99 12.98 -5.90
N ASN A 78 4.12 12.71 -6.58
CA ASN A 78 5.35 13.49 -6.41
C ASN A 78 5.15 14.95 -6.73
N ARG A 79 4.51 15.27 -7.88
CA ARG A 79 4.20 16.65 -8.28
C ARG A 79 3.30 17.35 -7.26
N LEU A 80 2.18 16.71 -6.87
CA LEU A 80 1.23 17.28 -5.92
C LEU A 80 1.86 17.51 -4.54
N SER A 81 2.68 16.58 -4.07
CA SER A 81 3.41 16.71 -2.82
C SER A 81 4.35 17.92 -2.87
N GLY A 82 5.10 18.09 -3.96
CA GLY A 82 5.99 19.23 -4.17
C GLY A 82 5.24 20.57 -4.25
N GLU A 83 4.12 20.64 -4.99
CA GLU A 83 3.26 21.83 -5.07
C GLU A 83 2.74 22.26 -3.69
N MET A 84 2.54 21.30 -2.78
CA MET A 84 2.05 21.54 -1.41
C MET A 84 3.16 21.68 -0.36
N GLY A 85 4.43 21.57 -0.75
CA GLY A 85 5.57 21.58 0.16
C GLY A 85 5.55 20.45 1.18
N LYS A 86 5.10 19.27 0.78
CA LYS A 86 4.97 18.07 1.62
C LYS A 86 5.77 16.92 1.03
N THR A 87 6.05 15.94 1.88
CA THR A 87 6.56 14.62 1.47
C THR A 87 5.50 13.56 1.79
N ALA A 88 5.19 12.71 0.83
CA ALA A 88 4.25 11.60 1.03
C ALA A 88 4.98 10.33 1.44
N ASP A 89 4.58 9.72 2.55
CA ASP A 89 5.00 8.38 2.93
C ASP A 89 4.21 7.35 2.10
N ILE A 90 4.93 6.55 1.31
CA ILE A 90 4.32 5.58 0.40
C ILE A 90 4.71 4.15 0.70
N LEU A 91 3.76 3.22 0.42
CA LEU A 91 4.02 1.78 0.34
C LEU A 91 3.75 1.30 -1.08
N PHE A 92 4.64 0.48 -1.61
CA PHE A 92 4.39 -0.17 -2.90
C PHE A 92 3.54 -1.42 -2.74
N ARG A 93 2.50 -1.52 -3.57
CA ARG A 93 1.74 -2.76 -3.70
C ARG A 93 2.48 -3.73 -4.60
N ILE A 94 2.99 -4.81 -4.01
CA ILE A 94 3.82 -5.83 -4.67
C ILE A 94 2.98 -7.09 -4.92
N LYS A 95 3.18 -7.69 -6.10
CA LYS A 95 2.68 -9.04 -6.44
C LYS A 95 3.79 -10.06 -6.15
N PRO A 96 3.69 -10.87 -5.08
CA PRO A 96 4.75 -11.82 -4.73
C PRO A 96 4.74 -13.09 -5.59
N GLY A 97 3.83 -13.22 -6.58
CA GLY A 97 3.75 -14.41 -7.43
C GLY A 97 3.31 -15.66 -6.68
N ILE A 98 2.32 -15.56 -5.79
CA ILE A 98 1.80 -16.67 -5.00
C ILE A 98 0.35 -16.94 -5.42
N ASP A 99 0.05 -18.22 -5.71
CA ASP A 99 -1.32 -18.69 -5.92
C ASP A 99 -1.80 -19.43 -4.67
N ALA A 100 -2.63 -18.77 -3.89
CA ALA A 100 -3.13 -19.29 -2.62
C ALA A 100 -4.26 -20.36 -2.79
N HIS A 101 -4.74 -20.60 -4.02
CA HIS A 101 -5.86 -21.47 -4.30
C HIS A 101 -5.47 -22.82 -4.94
N THR A 102 -4.20 -23.10 -5.14
CA THR A 102 -3.69 -24.35 -5.75
C THR A 102 -2.83 -25.13 -4.76
N HIS A 103 -2.90 -26.49 -4.82
CA HIS A 103 -2.05 -27.39 -4.02
C HIS A 103 -0.54 -27.27 -4.34
N SER A 104 -0.18 -26.57 -5.40
CA SER A 104 1.19 -26.11 -5.67
C SER A 104 1.19 -24.59 -5.62
N PHE A 105 1.55 -24.04 -4.49
CA PHE A 105 1.59 -22.59 -4.21
C PHE A 105 2.57 -21.82 -5.11
N ILE A 106 3.33 -22.52 -5.92
CA ILE A 106 4.28 -21.95 -6.88
C ILE A 106 3.74 -22.21 -8.29
N ARG A 107 2.99 -21.28 -8.84
CA ARG A 107 2.72 -21.24 -10.27
C ARG A 107 3.51 -20.11 -10.91
N THR A 108 4.61 -20.48 -11.52
CA THR A 108 5.27 -19.63 -12.53
C THR A 108 4.27 -19.43 -13.69
N GLY A 109 3.76 -18.20 -13.86
CA GLY A 109 3.03 -17.82 -15.06
C GLY A 109 1.60 -17.34 -14.95
N GLN A 110 0.97 -17.27 -13.75
CA GLN A 110 -0.26 -16.50 -13.59
C GLN A 110 0.00 -15.27 -12.72
N ILE A 111 0.53 -14.24 -13.35
CA ILE A 111 0.51 -12.86 -12.85
C ILE A 111 -0.91 -12.34 -13.09
N ASP A 112 -1.91 -12.97 -12.50
CA ASP A 112 -3.32 -12.60 -12.72
C ASP A 112 -3.88 -11.74 -11.60
N SER A 113 -3.06 -10.84 -11.11
CA SER A 113 -3.55 -9.73 -10.32
C SER A 113 -3.45 -8.48 -11.19
N LYS A 114 -4.59 -7.82 -11.42
CA LYS A 114 -4.67 -6.55 -12.16
C LYS A 114 -3.93 -5.41 -11.46
N PHE A 115 -3.49 -5.60 -10.22
CA PHE A 115 -3.08 -4.55 -9.32
C PHE A 115 -1.72 -4.85 -8.69
N GLY A 116 -0.92 -3.80 -8.58
CA GLY A 116 0.41 -3.88 -8.00
C GLY A 116 1.49 -4.24 -9.01
N VAL A 117 2.74 -4.06 -8.61
CA VAL A 117 3.93 -4.31 -9.44
C VAL A 117 4.49 -5.70 -9.20
N SER A 118 5.04 -6.32 -10.24
CA SER A 118 5.54 -7.69 -10.16
C SER A 118 6.91 -7.76 -9.51
N LEU A 119 7.06 -8.73 -8.60
CA LEU A 119 8.36 -9.07 -8.01
C LEU A 119 9.23 -9.89 -8.98
N GLU A 120 8.62 -10.82 -9.72
CA GLU A 120 9.35 -11.84 -10.48
C GLU A 120 10.10 -11.31 -11.71
N ASN A 121 9.61 -10.25 -12.33
CA ASN A 121 10.20 -9.66 -13.55
C ASN A 121 11.13 -8.46 -13.27
N GLY A 122 11.41 -8.15 -12.00
CA GLY A 122 12.23 -7.01 -11.58
C GLY A 122 11.53 -5.64 -11.65
N GLU A 123 10.25 -5.60 -12.00
CA GLU A 123 9.47 -4.35 -12.08
C GLU A 123 9.42 -3.64 -10.71
N ALA A 124 9.16 -4.40 -9.63
CA ALA A 124 9.11 -3.87 -8.27
C ALA A 124 10.42 -3.21 -7.84
N GLU A 125 11.56 -3.85 -8.14
CA GLU A 125 12.88 -3.31 -7.84
C GLU A 125 13.14 -1.98 -8.56
N ASN A 126 12.83 -1.94 -9.87
CA ASN A 126 13.06 -0.76 -10.69
C ASN A 126 12.19 0.44 -10.28
N ILE A 127 10.90 0.20 -9.97
CA ILE A 127 9.99 1.29 -9.62
C ILE A 127 10.28 1.84 -8.22
N ILE A 128 10.68 1.00 -7.26
CA ILE A 128 11.08 1.45 -5.92
C ILE A 128 12.32 2.33 -6.01
N LYS A 129 13.31 1.97 -6.80
CA LYS A 129 14.50 2.80 -7.04
C LYS A 129 14.14 4.15 -7.65
N MET A 130 13.26 4.14 -8.67
CA MET A 130 12.80 5.37 -9.29
C MET A 130 12.08 6.28 -8.28
N ALA A 131 11.27 5.71 -7.39
CA ALA A 131 10.56 6.47 -6.38
C ALA A 131 11.47 6.98 -5.25
N ASP A 132 12.52 6.24 -4.91
CA ASP A 132 13.53 6.65 -3.92
C ASP A 132 14.31 7.90 -4.37
N ASP A 133 14.46 8.08 -5.70
CA ASP A 133 15.05 9.27 -6.32
C ASP A 133 14.08 10.47 -6.39
N MET A 134 12.80 10.32 -6.06
CA MET A 134 11.80 11.38 -6.12
C MET A 134 11.79 12.23 -4.84
N GLU A 135 12.04 13.54 -4.97
CA GLU A 135 12.25 14.46 -3.84
C GLU A 135 11.09 14.56 -2.84
N ASN A 136 9.85 14.32 -3.31
CA ASN A 136 8.64 14.55 -2.50
C ASN A 136 7.95 13.25 -2.10
N LEU A 137 8.60 12.10 -2.32
CA LEU A 137 8.14 10.79 -1.89
C LEU A 137 9.13 10.17 -0.90
N ASN A 138 8.61 9.44 0.06
CA ASN A 138 9.39 8.67 1.01
C ASN A 138 8.89 7.22 0.97
N VAL A 139 9.71 6.32 0.45
CA VAL A 139 9.37 4.89 0.38
C VAL A 139 9.56 4.28 1.76
N VAL A 140 8.48 4.11 2.50
CA VAL A 140 8.54 3.60 3.89
C VAL A 140 8.22 2.11 3.99
N GLY A 141 7.52 1.55 2.99
CA GLY A 141 7.02 0.19 3.10
C GLY A 141 6.69 -0.50 1.79
N VAL A 142 6.38 -1.78 1.93
CA VAL A 142 5.82 -2.62 0.88
C VAL A 142 4.57 -3.33 1.39
N HIS A 143 3.64 -3.58 0.50
CA HIS A 143 2.37 -4.22 0.78
C HIS A 143 2.13 -5.34 -0.23
N CYS A 144 1.57 -6.47 0.18
CA CYS A 144 1.08 -7.48 -0.74
C CYS A 144 -0.33 -7.93 -0.40
N HIS A 145 -1.05 -8.39 -1.41
CA HIS A 145 -2.35 -9.03 -1.27
C HIS A 145 -2.32 -10.33 -2.08
N ILE A 146 -2.49 -11.45 -1.41
CA ILE A 146 -2.37 -12.80 -2.00
C ILE A 146 -3.72 -13.47 -2.29
N GLY A 147 -4.82 -12.81 -1.94
CA GLY A 147 -6.18 -13.30 -2.18
C GLY A 147 -7.11 -13.07 -1.01
N SER A 148 -8.36 -13.53 -1.18
CA SER A 148 -9.41 -13.46 -0.16
C SER A 148 -9.85 -14.89 0.22
N GLN A 149 -10.36 -15.04 1.45
CA GLN A 149 -10.90 -16.34 1.95
C GLN A 149 -9.85 -17.45 1.89
N ILE A 150 -8.62 -17.15 2.28
CA ILE A 150 -7.52 -18.12 2.40
C ILE A 150 -7.54 -18.65 3.83
N PHE A 151 -7.68 -19.96 4.00
CA PHE A 151 -7.76 -20.60 5.31
C PHE A 151 -6.48 -21.33 5.71
N GLU A 152 -5.59 -21.56 4.75
CA GLU A 152 -4.29 -22.18 4.97
C GLU A 152 -3.25 -21.14 5.38
N LEU A 153 -2.28 -21.49 6.21
CA LEU A 153 -1.24 -20.59 6.71
C LEU A 153 -0.04 -20.50 5.76
N GLU A 154 0.29 -21.60 5.08
CA GLU A 154 1.47 -21.67 4.20
C GLU A 154 1.55 -20.56 3.15
N PRO A 155 0.46 -20.14 2.46
CA PRO A 155 0.53 -19.02 1.53
C PRO A 155 0.98 -17.70 2.19
N PHE A 156 0.59 -17.47 3.44
CA PHE A 156 1.00 -16.27 4.18
C PHE A 156 2.46 -16.34 4.62
N GLU A 157 2.93 -17.51 5.04
CA GLU A 157 4.35 -17.74 5.39
C GLU A 157 5.22 -17.51 4.16
N LEU A 158 4.85 -18.08 3.01
CA LEU A 158 5.57 -17.90 1.75
C LEU A 158 5.56 -16.43 1.29
N ALA A 159 4.43 -15.72 1.45
CA ALA A 159 4.35 -14.30 1.14
C ALA A 159 5.29 -13.49 2.03
N ALA A 160 5.28 -13.75 3.32
CA ALA A 160 6.17 -13.07 4.26
C ALA A 160 7.66 -13.33 3.93
N GLU A 161 8.03 -14.57 3.65
CA GLU A 161 9.40 -14.94 3.27
C GLU A 161 9.85 -14.20 2.01
N LYS A 162 9.04 -14.21 0.93
CA LYS A 162 9.35 -13.50 -0.32
C LYS A 162 9.48 -11.99 -0.12
N MET A 163 8.55 -11.38 0.62
CA MET A 163 8.56 -9.95 0.88
C MET A 163 9.77 -9.54 1.73
N MET A 164 10.10 -10.31 2.78
CA MET A 164 11.27 -10.03 3.62
C MET A 164 12.58 -10.22 2.88
N THR A 165 12.68 -11.24 2.01
CA THR A 165 13.83 -11.44 1.13
C THR A 165 14.00 -10.24 0.19
N PHE A 166 12.91 -9.78 -0.41
CA PHE A 166 12.93 -8.62 -1.29
C PHE A 166 13.38 -7.34 -0.57
N ILE A 167 12.89 -7.11 0.65
CA ILE A 167 13.32 -5.97 1.48
C ILE A 167 14.82 -6.05 1.80
N ALA A 168 15.33 -7.23 2.13
CA ALA A 168 16.75 -7.44 2.37
C ALA A 168 17.58 -7.15 1.12
N ASP A 169 17.13 -7.64 -0.04
CA ASP A 169 17.78 -7.39 -1.33
C ASP A 169 17.85 -5.89 -1.68
N LEU A 170 16.77 -5.13 -1.44
CA LEU A 170 16.75 -3.68 -1.64
C LEU A 170 17.79 -2.97 -0.76
N LYS A 171 17.90 -3.40 0.49
CA LYS A 171 18.89 -2.85 1.41
C LYS A 171 20.32 -3.18 0.98
N ASP A 172 20.58 -4.43 0.66
CA ASP A 172 21.93 -4.91 0.34
C ASP A 172 22.46 -4.36 -1.00
N LYS A 173 21.57 -4.25 -2.01
CA LYS A 173 21.95 -3.83 -3.36
C LYS A 173 21.96 -2.31 -3.56
N TYR A 174 21.06 -1.59 -2.89
CA TYR A 174 20.77 -0.18 -3.19
C TYR A 174 20.80 0.74 -1.96
N ASP A 175 21.03 0.18 -0.76
CA ASP A 175 20.95 0.89 0.54
C ASP A 175 19.55 1.49 0.84
N ILE A 176 18.50 1.00 0.16
CA ILE A 176 17.10 1.39 0.41
C ILE A 176 16.58 0.66 1.64
N SER A 177 16.19 1.42 2.67
CA SER A 177 15.72 0.88 3.94
C SER A 177 14.20 0.94 4.05
N ILE A 178 13.55 -0.20 3.94
CA ILE A 178 12.11 -0.39 4.13
C ILE A 178 11.83 -0.70 5.60
N LYS A 179 10.82 -0.04 6.20
CA LYS A 179 10.49 -0.16 7.63
C LYS A 179 9.15 -0.85 7.90
N GLU A 180 8.24 -0.89 6.90
CA GLU A 180 6.87 -1.42 7.03
C GLU A 180 6.53 -2.44 5.93
#